data_b57af4ab052c723074c5b7c2fef48a12
#
_entry.id   b57af4ab052c723074c5b7c2fef48a12
#
_cell.length_a   1.000
_cell.length_b   1.000
_cell.length_c   1.000
_cell.angle_alpha   90.00
_cell.angle_beta   90.00
_cell.angle_gamma   90.00
#
_symmetry.space_group_name_H-M   'P 1'
#
loop_
_entity.id
_entity.type
_entity.pdbx_description
1 polymer ?
#
loop_
_entity_poly.entity_id
_entity_poly.type
_entity_poly.pdbx_seq_one_letter_code
_entity_poly.pdbx_strand_id
1 'polypeptide(L)'
;MASIVEGMEKAGELTGVAGEAGARRSTVPRRVAAIARNTFREAVRDRVLYNLVLFVLILTVGAVFLGELSAAQELKIIVDMGLSAALLFGVFISIFVGVGLVYKEIERRTIYAIFSKPVGRGEFLLGKYLGLCLTLAVNVAVMGAGVSLALLYVNGGWHPLVLTVWPAVALIYVELMIVVAVALLFSSFSSPALSALLTFFVFVIGHFSAELKGLSASVGSGGARLLFAAVYYLLPNLSNYAYITAASHGQTPGRADFAGGVLYGLAYIAVLLAASTLVFKRRNFK
;
A
#
# COMPACT_ATOMS: atom_id res chain seq x y z
N MET A 1 -65.31 19.19 -13.80
CA MET A 1 -64.29 18.33 -14.43
C MET A 1 -62.91 18.99 -14.45
N ALA A 2 -62.81 20.27 -14.79
CA ALA A 2 -61.53 21.01 -14.85
C ALA A 2 -60.76 21.06 -13.50
N SER A 3 -61.45 21.21 -12.36
CA SER A 3 -60.81 21.31 -11.03
C SER A 3 -60.21 19.98 -10.53
N ILE A 4 -60.68 18.85 -11.03
CA ILE A 4 -60.13 17.53 -10.68
C ILE A 4 -58.83 17.26 -11.45
N VAL A 5 -58.75 17.71 -12.71
CA VAL A 5 -57.56 17.57 -13.55
C VAL A 5 -56.44 18.45 -13.01
N GLU A 6 -56.72 19.68 -12.60
CA GLU A 6 -55.75 20.61 -12.00
C GLU A 6 -55.20 20.11 -10.63
N GLY A 7 -56.04 19.42 -9.86
CA GLY A 7 -55.65 18.78 -8.60
C GLY A 7 -54.73 17.56 -8.80
N MET A 8 -54.94 16.78 -9.87
CA MET A 8 -54.08 15.65 -10.25
C MET A 8 -52.72 16.08 -10.82
N GLU A 9 -52.69 17.17 -11.58
CA GLU A 9 -51.47 17.73 -12.13
C GLU A 9 -50.57 18.32 -11.05
N LYS A 10 -51.13 19.06 -10.07
CA LYS A 10 -50.39 19.53 -8.90
C LYS A 10 -49.92 18.39 -7.98
N ALA A 11 -50.70 17.33 -7.84
CA ALA A 11 -50.27 16.17 -7.07
C ALA A 11 -49.12 15.41 -7.78
N GLY A 12 -49.11 15.35 -9.11
CA GLY A 12 -48.02 14.82 -9.92
C GLY A 12 -46.72 15.61 -9.81
N GLU A 13 -46.82 16.94 -9.83
CA GLU A 13 -45.66 17.81 -9.62
C GLU A 13 -45.08 17.71 -8.21
N LEU A 14 -45.92 17.64 -7.18
CA LEU A 14 -45.47 17.48 -5.79
C LEU A 14 -44.81 16.11 -5.54
N THR A 15 -45.28 15.05 -6.17
CA THR A 15 -44.63 13.75 -6.07
C THR A 15 -43.35 13.67 -6.90
N GLY A 16 -43.24 14.36 -8.01
CA GLY A 16 -42.00 14.51 -8.82
C GLY A 16 -40.90 15.25 -8.03
N VAL A 17 -41.26 16.37 -7.41
CA VAL A 17 -40.33 17.19 -6.61
C VAL A 17 -39.90 16.47 -5.31
N ALA A 18 -40.80 15.70 -4.69
CA ALA A 18 -40.45 14.87 -3.53
C ALA A 18 -39.54 13.68 -3.88
N GLY A 19 -39.66 13.13 -5.10
CA GLY A 19 -38.80 12.06 -5.61
C GLY A 19 -37.36 12.52 -5.90
N GLU A 20 -37.19 13.74 -6.36
CA GLU A 20 -35.87 14.32 -6.64
C GLU A 20 -35.13 14.82 -5.39
N ALA A 21 -35.85 15.27 -4.36
CA ALA A 21 -35.26 15.66 -3.08
C ALA A 21 -34.69 14.47 -2.26
N GLY A 22 -35.08 13.24 -2.60
CA GLY A 22 -34.65 11.99 -1.95
C GLY A 22 -33.34 11.39 -2.50
N ALA A 23 -32.77 11.92 -3.57
CA ALA A 23 -31.43 11.54 -4.02
C ALA A 23 -30.41 12.03 -2.99
N ARG A 24 -30.23 11.27 -1.91
CA ARG A 24 -29.25 11.52 -0.83
C ARG A 24 -27.91 11.77 -1.52
N ARG A 25 -27.46 13.01 -1.54
CA ARG A 25 -26.07 13.36 -1.91
C ARG A 25 -25.18 12.52 -1.02
N SER A 26 -24.63 11.45 -1.58
CA SER A 26 -23.72 10.58 -0.81
C SER A 26 -22.57 11.43 -0.30
N THR A 27 -22.34 11.44 1.00
CA THR A 27 -21.27 12.21 1.62
C THR A 27 -19.92 11.74 1.09
N VAL A 28 -18.93 12.64 0.98
CA VAL A 28 -17.56 12.32 0.51
C VAL A 28 -17.03 11.01 1.09
N PRO A 29 -17.09 10.75 2.42
CA PRO A 29 -16.56 9.51 2.99
C PRO A 29 -17.29 8.25 2.48
N ARG A 30 -18.60 8.31 2.21
CA ARG A 30 -19.34 7.16 1.65
C ARG A 30 -18.91 6.84 0.22
N ARG A 31 -18.60 7.86 -0.58
CA ARG A 31 -18.10 7.69 -1.95
C ARG A 31 -16.71 7.09 -1.96
N VAL A 32 -15.80 7.60 -1.12
CA VAL A 32 -14.44 7.07 -0.96
C VAL A 32 -14.49 5.62 -0.48
N ALA A 33 -15.31 5.29 0.52
CA ALA A 33 -15.46 3.93 1.01
C ALA A 33 -16.03 2.96 -0.04
N ALA A 34 -16.98 3.40 -0.87
CA ALA A 34 -17.52 2.59 -1.97
C ALA A 34 -16.44 2.28 -3.03
N ILE A 35 -15.61 3.27 -3.39
CA ILE A 35 -14.49 3.10 -4.32
C ILE A 35 -13.45 2.15 -3.70
N ALA A 36 -13.08 2.36 -2.44
CA ALA A 36 -12.12 1.51 -1.75
C ALA A 36 -12.58 0.03 -1.69
N ARG A 37 -13.86 -0.21 -1.36
CA ARG A 37 -14.42 -1.56 -1.35
C ARG A 37 -14.41 -2.21 -2.73
N ASN A 38 -14.72 -1.45 -3.78
CA ASN A 38 -14.68 -1.97 -5.15
C ASN A 38 -13.25 -2.32 -5.56
N THR A 39 -12.29 -1.43 -5.28
CA THR A 39 -10.86 -1.64 -5.54
C THR A 39 -10.32 -2.86 -4.79
N PHE A 40 -10.68 -3.01 -3.52
CA PHE A 40 -10.32 -4.19 -2.72
C PHE A 40 -10.84 -5.49 -3.37
N ARG A 41 -12.12 -5.53 -3.75
CA ARG A 41 -12.71 -6.71 -4.41
C ARG A 41 -12.07 -7.02 -5.76
N GLU A 42 -11.72 -6.00 -6.52
CA GLU A 42 -11.01 -6.13 -7.79
C GLU A 42 -9.61 -6.72 -7.56
N ALA A 43 -8.84 -6.16 -6.63
CA ALA A 43 -7.50 -6.60 -6.30
C ALA A 43 -7.46 -8.03 -5.75
N VAL A 44 -8.39 -8.40 -4.86
CA VAL A 44 -8.47 -9.78 -4.33
C VAL A 44 -8.79 -10.79 -5.43
N ARG A 45 -9.59 -10.41 -6.45
CA ARG A 45 -9.92 -11.27 -7.59
C ARG A 45 -8.79 -11.36 -8.63
N ASP A 46 -7.91 -10.37 -8.68
CA ASP A 46 -6.82 -10.25 -9.66
C ASP A 46 -5.55 -11.01 -9.22
N ARG A 47 -5.65 -12.34 -9.06
CA ARG A 47 -4.48 -13.24 -8.85
C ARG A 47 -3.59 -12.96 -7.63
N VAL A 48 -3.95 -12.03 -6.75
CA VAL A 48 -3.19 -11.75 -5.52
C VAL A 48 -3.08 -12.99 -4.64
N LEU A 49 -4.07 -13.88 -4.69
CA LEU A 49 -4.08 -15.17 -3.99
C LEU A 49 -2.94 -16.11 -4.44
N TYR A 50 -2.51 -16.06 -5.72
CA TYR A 50 -1.39 -16.88 -6.19
C TYR A 50 -0.07 -16.49 -5.53
N ASN A 51 0.12 -15.20 -5.23
CA ASN A 51 1.31 -14.73 -4.51
C ASN A 51 1.34 -15.26 -3.08
N LEU A 52 0.19 -15.38 -2.42
CA LEU A 52 0.09 -15.99 -1.08
C LEU A 52 0.44 -17.47 -1.12
N VAL A 53 -0.06 -18.22 -2.11
CA VAL A 53 0.27 -19.64 -2.29
C VAL A 53 1.78 -19.81 -2.53
N LEU A 54 2.35 -18.98 -3.42
CA LEU A 54 3.78 -19.00 -3.70
C LEU A 54 4.60 -18.66 -2.46
N PHE A 55 4.18 -17.66 -1.67
CA PHE A 55 4.81 -17.31 -0.41
C PHE A 55 4.82 -18.50 0.57
N VAL A 56 3.67 -19.12 0.80
CA VAL A 56 3.55 -20.28 1.72
C VAL A 56 4.44 -21.42 1.23
N LEU A 57 4.48 -21.70 -0.07
CA LEU A 57 5.31 -22.74 -0.66
C LEU A 57 6.80 -22.47 -0.47
N ILE A 58 7.27 -21.25 -0.75
CA ILE A 58 8.68 -20.86 -0.55
C ILE A 58 9.04 -20.94 0.93
N LEU A 59 8.16 -20.48 1.82
CA LEU A 59 8.39 -20.51 3.26
C LEU A 59 8.46 -21.95 3.77
N THR A 60 7.56 -22.83 3.31
CA THR A 60 7.53 -24.24 3.71
C THR A 60 8.76 -24.98 3.22
N VAL A 61 9.11 -24.86 1.93
CA VAL A 61 10.32 -25.48 1.36
C VAL A 61 11.57 -24.95 2.02
N GLY A 62 11.66 -23.63 2.24
CA GLY A 62 12.80 -23.00 2.93
C GLY A 62 12.94 -23.48 4.36
N ALA A 63 11.84 -23.57 5.13
CA ALA A 63 11.86 -24.04 6.51
C ALA A 63 12.32 -25.50 6.62
N VAL A 64 11.84 -26.39 5.75
CA VAL A 64 12.25 -27.80 5.71
C VAL A 64 13.72 -27.94 5.35
N PHE A 65 14.15 -27.28 4.26
CA PHE A 65 15.52 -27.38 3.75
C PHE A 65 16.56 -26.79 4.70
N LEU A 66 16.25 -25.69 5.37
CA LEU A 66 17.15 -25.02 6.31
C LEU A 66 17.12 -25.66 7.70
N GLY A 67 16.00 -26.29 8.08
CA GLY A 67 15.91 -27.06 9.33
C GLY A 67 16.92 -28.19 9.39
N GLU A 68 17.22 -28.84 8.25
CA GLU A 68 18.24 -29.87 8.15
C GLU A 68 19.68 -29.34 8.20
N LEU A 69 19.90 -28.07 7.85
CA LEU A 69 21.24 -27.46 7.71
C LEU A 69 21.67 -26.62 8.91
N SER A 70 20.73 -26.13 9.72
CA SER A 70 21.01 -25.14 10.77
C SER A 70 21.07 -25.76 12.17
N ALA A 71 22.27 -25.89 12.72
CA ALA A 71 22.46 -26.27 14.12
C ALA A 71 21.85 -25.23 15.07
N ALA A 72 20.62 -25.47 15.55
CA ALA A 72 19.91 -24.70 16.60
C ALA A 72 19.54 -23.23 16.28
N GLN A 73 19.54 -22.80 15.01
CA GLN A 73 19.12 -21.44 14.63
C GLN A 73 17.87 -21.40 13.71
N GLU A 74 17.16 -22.50 13.62
CA GLU A 74 16.00 -22.68 12.73
C GLU A 74 14.95 -21.58 12.88
N LEU A 75 14.58 -21.24 14.12
CA LEU A 75 13.54 -20.23 14.40
C LEU A 75 13.92 -18.83 13.91
N LYS A 76 15.20 -18.43 14.03
CA LYS A 76 15.69 -17.14 13.54
C LYS A 76 15.63 -17.07 12.02
N ILE A 77 16.04 -18.14 11.36
CA ILE A 77 16.05 -18.24 9.90
C ILE A 77 14.63 -18.19 9.36
N ILE A 78 13.67 -18.86 10.01
CA ILE A 78 12.24 -18.81 9.63
C ILE A 78 11.71 -17.39 9.71
N VAL A 79 12.02 -16.64 10.77
CA VAL A 79 11.58 -15.24 10.92
C VAL A 79 12.22 -14.36 9.85
N ASP A 80 13.54 -14.45 9.69
CA ASP A 80 14.31 -13.61 8.76
C ASP A 80 13.87 -13.85 7.31
N MET A 81 13.84 -15.10 6.87
CA MET A 81 13.36 -15.48 5.54
C MET A 81 11.88 -15.16 5.35
N GLY A 82 11.03 -15.47 6.33
CA GLY A 82 9.59 -15.27 6.23
C GLY A 82 9.22 -13.80 6.10
N LEU A 83 9.82 -12.94 6.92
CA LEU A 83 9.58 -11.48 6.85
C LEU A 83 10.22 -10.86 5.61
N SER A 84 11.42 -11.30 5.21
CA SER A 84 12.07 -10.84 3.97
C SER A 84 11.26 -11.21 2.74
N ALA A 85 10.74 -12.44 2.69
CA ALA A 85 9.83 -12.87 1.63
C ALA A 85 8.51 -12.06 1.66
N ALA A 86 7.93 -11.81 2.84
CA ALA A 86 6.73 -11.00 2.97
C ALA A 86 6.94 -9.57 2.45
N LEU A 87 8.07 -8.94 2.77
CA LEU A 87 8.44 -7.64 2.22
C LEU A 87 8.60 -7.70 0.70
N LEU A 88 9.36 -8.65 0.17
CA LEU A 88 9.62 -8.79 -1.26
C LEU A 88 8.30 -8.97 -2.06
N PHE A 89 7.47 -9.94 -1.66
CA PHE A 89 6.16 -10.16 -2.31
C PHE A 89 5.24 -8.96 -2.14
N GLY A 90 5.25 -8.33 -0.96
CA GLY A 90 4.49 -7.12 -0.68
C GLY A 90 4.89 -5.96 -1.61
N VAL A 91 6.18 -5.76 -1.86
CA VAL A 91 6.70 -4.75 -2.79
C VAL A 91 6.26 -5.03 -4.22
N PHE A 92 6.37 -6.28 -4.69
CA PHE A 92 5.86 -6.64 -6.02
C PHE A 92 4.36 -6.37 -6.16
N ILE A 93 3.55 -6.78 -5.19
CA ILE A 93 2.12 -6.50 -5.18
C ILE A 93 1.88 -4.98 -5.19
N SER A 94 2.57 -4.22 -4.34
CA SER A 94 2.42 -2.76 -4.23
C SER A 94 2.74 -2.04 -5.54
N ILE A 95 3.81 -2.45 -6.23
CA ILE A 95 4.22 -1.86 -7.50
C ILE A 95 3.23 -2.23 -8.61
N PHE A 96 3.03 -3.53 -8.88
CA PHE A 96 2.26 -3.96 -10.05
C PHE A 96 0.76 -3.69 -9.91
N VAL A 97 0.19 -3.91 -8.74
CA VAL A 97 -1.23 -3.61 -8.50
C VAL A 97 -1.44 -2.10 -8.39
N GLY A 98 -0.52 -1.38 -7.71
CA GLY A 98 -0.58 0.07 -7.58
C GLY A 98 -0.55 0.79 -8.91
N VAL A 99 0.39 0.43 -9.78
CA VAL A 99 0.49 1.00 -11.15
C VAL A 99 -0.68 0.55 -12.02
N GLY A 100 -1.03 -0.75 -11.98
CA GLY A 100 -2.05 -1.34 -12.85
C GLY A 100 -3.44 -0.78 -12.64
N LEU A 101 -3.82 -0.42 -11.41
CA LEU A 101 -5.16 0.07 -11.11
C LEU A 101 -5.49 1.42 -11.71
N VAL A 102 -4.54 2.35 -11.75
CA VAL A 102 -4.77 3.67 -12.36
C VAL A 102 -4.70 3.56 -13.88
N TYR A 103 -3.76 2.78 -14.39
CA TYR A 103 -3.57 2.64 -15.83
C TYR A 103 -4.73 1.93 -16.51
N LYS A 104 -5.25 0.82 -15.95
CA LYS A 104 -6.42 0.09 -16.47
C LYS A 104 -7.64 1.02 -16.66
N GLU A 105 -7.83 1.98 -15.75
CA GLU A 105 -8.95 2.93 -15.83
C GLU A 105 -8.72 3.99 -16.92
N ILE A 106 -7.48 4.44 -17.11
CA ILE A 106 -7.10 5.38 -18.17
C ILE A 106 -7.30 4.71 -19.54
N GLU A 107 -6.79 3.49 -19.71
CA GLU A 107 -6.84 2.75 -20.96
C GLU A 107 -8.27 2.37 -21.37
N ARG A 108 -9.09 1.92 -20.43
CA ARG A 108 -10.49 1.55 -20.67
C ARG A 108 -11.43 2.74 -20.82
N ARG A 109 -10.94 3.98 -20.73
CA ARG A 109 -11.73 5.22 -20.76
C ARG A 109 -12.88 5.24 -19.72
N THR A 110 -12.87 4.36 -18.74
CA THR A 110 -13.89 4.29 -17.67
C THR A 110 -13.83 5.50 -16.77
N ILE A 111 -12.69 6.22 -16.74
CA ILE A 111 -12.53 7.51 -16.09
C ILE A 111 -13.62 8.51 -16.51
N TYR A 112 -14.00 8.56 -17.78
CA TYR A 112 -15.07 9.46 -18.27
C TYR A 112 -16.44 9.10 -17.67
N ALA A 113 -16.73 7.81 -17.55
CA ALA A 113 -17.98 7.35 -16.96
C ALA A 113 -18.04 7.60 -15.43
N ILE A 114 -16.89 7.60 -14.76
CA ILE A 114 -16.79 7.91 -13.33
C ILE A 114 -16.98 9.42 -13.09
N PHE A 115 -16.41 10.26 -13.94
CA PHE A 115 -16.52 11.73 -13.83
C PHE A 115 -17.85 12.29 -14.36
N SER A 116 -18.68 11.50 -15.04
CA SER A 116 -20.09 11.88 -15.29
C SER A 116 -20.93 11.87 -14.01
N LYS A 117 -20.46 11.21 -12.94
CA LYS A 117 -21.03 11.30 -11.59
C LYS A 117 -20.30 12.38 -10.78
N PRO A 118 -20.93 12.99 -9.76
CA PRO A 118 -20.29 14.05 -8.96
C PRO A 118 -19.23 13.48 -7.99
N VAL A 119 -18.20 12.84 -8.54
CA VAL A 119 -17.06 12.29 -7.79
C VAL A 119 -15.82 13.10 -8.09
N GLY A 120 -15.18 13.66 -7.05
CA GLY A 120 -13.95 14.43 -7.19
C GLY A 120 -12.76 13.53 -7.58
N ARG A 121 -11.83 14.07 -8.40
CA ARG A 121 -10.60 13.35 -8.80
C ARG A 121 -9.78 12.89 -7.59
N GLY A 122 -9.72 13.70 -6.52
CA GLY A 122 -9.05 13.34 -5.28
C GLY A 122 -9.77 12.25 -4.50
N GLU A 123 -11.12 12.25 -4.48
CA GLU A 123 -11.92 11.19 -3.84
C GLU A 123 -11.69 9.84 -4.53
N PHE A 124 -11.60 9.85 -5.86
CA PHE A 124 -11.30 8.66 -6.64
C PHE A 124 -9.91 8.10 -6.30
N LEU A 125 -8.87 8.95 -6.33
CA LEU A 125 -7.50 8.53 -6.04
C LEU A 125 -7.35 8.02 -4.60
N LEU A 126 -7.95 8.72 -3.64
CA LEU A 126 -7.94 8.31 -2.23
C LEU A 126 -8.68 6.98 -2.03
N GLY A 127 -9.82 6.77 -2.68
CA GLY A 127 -10.55 5.51 -2.63
C GLY A 127 -9.74 4.35 -3.19
N LYS A 128 -9.08 4.54 -4.34
CA LYS A 128 -8.18 3.55 -4.94
C LYS A 128 -7.01 3.22 -4.01
N TYR A 129 -6.37 4.24 -3.45
CA TYR A 129 -5.29 4.06 -2.48
C TYR A 129 -5.72 3.25 -1.26
N LEU A 130 -6.83 3.61 -0.61
CA LEU A 130 -7.34 2.91 0.57
C LEU A 130 -7.75 1.46 0.26
N GLY A 131 -8.33 1.21 -0.92
CA GLY A 131 -8.66 -0.15 -1.35
C GLY A 131 -7.41 -1.03 -1.51
N LEU A 132 -6.32 -0.47 -2.05
CA LEU A 132 -5.02 -1.15 -2.15
C LEU A 132 -4.39 -1.40 -0.78
N CYS A 133 -4.40 -0.39 0.09
CA CYS A 133 -3.90 -0.53 1.46
C CYS A 133 -4.64 -1.67 2.20
N LEU A 134 -5.96 -1.76 2.03
CA LEU A 134 -6.75 -2.85 2.63
C LEU A 134 -6.34 -4.22 2.05
N THR A 135 -6.10 -4.32 0.74
CA THR A 135 -5.60 -5.55 0.12
C THR A 135 -4.24 -5.96 0.67
N LEU A 136 -3.32 -5.00 0.79
CA LEU A 136 -2.00 -5.25 1.37
C LEU A 136 -2.08 -5.64 2.84
N ALA A 137 -2.97 -5.00 3.63
CA ALA A 137 -3.18 -5.36 5.03
C ALA A 137 -3.54 -6.84 5.18
N VAL A 138 -4.49 -7.33 4.36
CA VAL A 138 -4.89 -8.74 4.38
C VAL A 138 -3.72 -9.64 3.96
N ASN A 139 -2.99 -9.31 2.89
CA ASN A 139 -1.86 -10.11 2.41
C ASN A 139 -0.75 -10.20 3.46
N VAL A 140 -0.32 -9.06 3.99
CA VAL A 140 0.76 -9.00 4.99
C VAL A 140 0.36 -9.69 6.29
N ALA A 141 -0.91 -9.54 6.71
CA ALA A 141 -1.43 -10.24 7.89
C ALA A 141 -1.43 -11.77 7.71
N VAL A 142 -1.85 -12.25 6.53
CA VAL A 142 -1.82 -13.70 6.21
C VAL A 142 -0.38 -14.22 6.16
N MET A 143 0.55 -13.45 5.56
CA MET A 143 1.97 -13.83 5.53
C MET A 143 2.57 -13.85 6.94
N GLY A 144 2.30 -12.84 7.77
CA GLY A 144 2.73 -12.81 9.17
C GLY A 144 2.15 -13.95 10.01
N ALA A 145 0.88 -14.31 9.78
CA ALA A 145 0.27 -15.49 10.38
C ALA A 145 0.94 -16.77 9.92
N GLY A 146 1.31 -16.88 8.64
CA GLY A 146 2.07 -18.01 8.09
C GLY A 146 3.43 -18.17 8.77
N VAL A 147 4.18 -17.09 8.96
CA VAL A 147 5.45 -17.11 9.72
C VAL A 147 5.23 -17.55 11.17
N SER A 148 4.18 -17.01 11.83
CA SER A 148 3.83 -17.38 13.21
C SER A 148 3.46 -18.85 13.32
N LEU A 149 2.71 -19.41 12.37
CA LEU A 149 2.36 -20.83 12.34
C LEU A 149 3.58 -21.71 12.09
N ALA A 150 4.50 -21.31 11.21
CA ALA A 150 5.76 -22.02 10.98
C ALA A 150 6.62 -22.09 12.26
N LEU A 151 6.71 -20.97 13.00
CA LEU A 151 7.41 -20.93 14.31
C LEU A 151 6.79 -21.89 15.33
N LEU A 152 5.45 -21.90 15.44
CA LEU A 152 4.73 -22.79 16.37
C LEU A 152 4.95 -24.26 16.00
N TYR A 153 4.94 -24.58 14.70
CA TYR A 153 5.12 -25.93 14.21
C TYR A 153 6.55 -26.45 14.48
N VAL A 154 7.58 -25.69 14.12
CA VAL A 154 8.99 -26.08 14.29
C VAL A 154 9.39 -26.14 15.77
N ASN A 155 8.92 -25.21 16.59
CA ASN A 155 9.20 -25.21 18.03
C ASN A 155 8.41 -26.30 18.81
N GLY A 156 7.41 -26.92 18.19
CA GLY A 156 6.51 -27.87 18.88
C GLY A 156 5.62 -27.22 19.94
N GLY A 157 5.44 -25.91 19.93
CA GLY A 157 4.64 -25.16 20.90
C GLY A 157 4.89 -23.66 20.86
N TRP A 158 4.40 -22.97 21.89
CA TRP A 158 4.52 -21.52 22.01
C TRP A 158 5.97 -21.06 22.16
N HIS A 159 6.34 -20.02 21.37
CA HIS A 159 7.66 -19.36 21.46
C HIS A 159 7.50 -17.83 21.46
N PRO A 160 8.31 -17.08 22.26
CA PRO A 160 8.21 -15.61 22.33
C PRO A 160 8.39 -14.89 20.99
N LEU A 161 9.15 -15.45 20.05
CA LEU A 161 9.32 -14.89 18.70
C LEU A 161 8.01 -14.66 17.95
N VAL A 162 6.96 -15.45 18.25
CA VAL A 162 5.63 -15.26 17.64
C VAL A 162 5.09 -13.85 17.92
N LEU A 163 5.36 -13.29 19.11
CA LEU A 163 4.94 -11.93 19.45
C LEU A 163 5.85 -10.86 18.83
N THR A 164 7.15 -11.13 18.67
CA THR A 164 8.10 -10.15 18.11
C THR A 164 7.95 -9.97 16.60
N VAL A 165 7.36 -10.95 15.91
CA VAL A 165 7.07 -10.87 14.47
C VAL A 165 6.06 -9.76 14.13
N TRP A 166 5.02 -9.55 14.96
CA TRP A 166 3.91 -8.67 14.61
C TRP A 166 4.27 -7.18 14.52
N PRO A 167 5.09 -6.60 15.40
CA PRO A 167 5.58 -5.23 15.21
C PRO A 167 6.37 -5.05 13.90
N ALA A 168 7.20 -6.03 13.53
CA ALA A 168 7.92 -6.01 12.25
C ALA A 168 6.95 -6.11 11.06
N VAL A 169 5.94 -6.99 11.11
CA VAL A 169 4.86 -7.10 10.12
C VAL A 169 4.11 -5.77 9.95
N ALA A 170 3.83 -5.08 11.06
CA ALA A 170 3.17 -3.78 11.01
C ALA A 170 4.04 -2.70 10.36
N LEU A 171 5.36 -2.68 10.62
CA LEU A 171 6.30 -1.76 9.98
C LEU A 171 6.45 -2.05 8.47
N ILE A 172 6.56 -3.33 8.09
CA ILE A 172 6.53 -3.76 6.68
C ILE A 172 5.25 -3.25 6.01
N TYR A 173 4.10 -3.36 6.66
CA TYR A 173 2.84 -2.86 6.10
C TYR A 173 2.88 -1.34 5.87
N VAL A 174 3.40 -0.55 6.82
CA VAL A 174 3.54 0.92 6.65
C VAL A 174 4.50 1.25 5.50
N GLU A 175 5.61 0.53 5.38
CA GLU A 175 6.55 0.65 4.28
C GLU A 175 5.86 0.40 2.91
N LEU A 176 5.09 -0.67 2.81
CA LEU A 176 4.34 -1.00 1.60
C LEU A 176 3.27 0.05 1.25
N MET A 177 2.63 0.66 2.25
CA MET A 177 1.72 1.79 2.04
C MET A 177 2.43 2.99 1.39
N ILE A 178 3.68 3.28 1.78
CA ILE A 178 4.49 4.33 1.13
C ILE A 178 4.79 3.93 -0.32
N VAL A 179 5.19 2.68 -0.58
CA VAL A 179 5.49 2.19 -1.94
C VAL A 179 4.25 2.32 -2.85
N VAL A 180 3.05 1.98 -2.37
CA VAL A 180 1.80 2.19 -3.11
C VAL A 180 1.57 3.67 -3.42
N ALA A 181 1.80 4.57 -2.46
CA ALA A 181 1.62 6.01 -2.69
C ALA A 181 2.60 6.54 -3.76
N VAL A 182 3.85 6.05 -3.75
CA VAL A 182 4.86 6.34 -4.79
C VAL A 182 4.41 5.79 -6.15
N ALA A 183 3.93 4.54 -6.20
CA ALA A 183 3.42 3.93 -7.43
C ALA A 183 2.25 4.71 -8.04
N LEU A 184 1.31 5.17 -7.20
CA LEU A 184 0.20 6.02 -7.63
C LEU A 184 0.67 7.39 -8.14
N LEU A 185 1.68 7.98 -7.51
CA LEU A 185 2.26 9.24 -7.98
C LEU A 185 2.84 9.08 -9.39
N PHE A 186 3.70 8.10 -9.61
CA PHE A 186 4.30 7.87 -10.92
C PHE A 186 3.28 7.45 -11.98
N SER A 187 2.31 6.60 -11.64
CA SER A 187 1.26 6.18 -12.58
C SER A 187 0.33 7.31 -13.01
N SER A 188 0.31 8.44 -12.27
CA SER A 188 -0.49 9.60 -12.64
C SER A 188 0.07 10.37 -13.85
N PHE A 189 1.36 10.23 -14.19
CA PHE A 189 1.98 10.97 -15.29
C PHE A 189 2.88 10.15 -16.23
N SER A 190 3.24 8.91 -15.89
CA SER A 190 4.11 8.08 -16.70
C SER A 190 3.42 6.80 -17.21
N SER A 191 4.08 6.06 -18.12
CA SER A 191 3.60 4.77 -18.59
C SER A 191 3.72 3.70 -17.50
N PRO A 192 2.96 2.58 -17.57
CA PRO A 192 2.99 1.55 -16.53
C PRO A 192 4.38 0.98 -16.28
N ALA A 193 5.11 0.65 -17.35
CA ALA A 193 6.44 0.09 -17.23
C ALA A 193 7.42 1.08 -16.55
N LEU A 194 7.36 2.35 -16.95
CA LEU A 194 8.21 3.39 -16.36
C LEU A 194 7.80 3.68 -14.91
N SER A 195 6.50 3.71 -14.60
CA SER A 195 6.01 3.89 -13.23
C SER A 195 6.49 2.76 -12.31
N ALA A 196 6.41 1.50 -12.78
CA ALA A 196 6.88 0.34 -12.02
C ALA A 196 8.40 0.42 -11.78
N LEU A 197 9.17 0.75 -12.82
CA LEU A 197 10.62 0.90 -12.73
C LEU A 197 11.04 2.01 -11.77
N LEU A 198 10.44 3.20 -11.90
CA LEU A 198 10.71 4.33 -11.01
C LEU A 198 10.34 4.02 -9.56
N THR A 199 9.19 3.37 -9.33
CA THR A 199 8.77 2.96 -7.98
C THR A 199 9.75 1.96 -7.38
N PHE A 200 10.22 0.99 -8.18
CA PHE A 200 11.22 0.03 -7.74
C PHE A 200 12.54 0.72 -7.36
N PHE A 201 13.02 1.68 -8.17
CA PHE A 201 14.22 2.44 -7.83
C PHE A 201 14.06 3.27 -6.56
N VAL A 202 12.89 3.92 -6.37
CA VAL A 202 12.61 4.66 -5.13
C VAL A 202 12.61 3.72 -3.94
N PHE A 203 12.05 2.52 -4.06
CA PHE A 203 12.10 1.50 -3.00
C PHE A 203 13.54 1.12 -2.67
N VAL A 204 14.35 0.75 -3.67
CA VAL A 204 15.75 0.34 -3.47
C VAL A 204 16.56 1.48 -2.83
N ILE A 205 16.53 2.67 -3.42
CA ILE A 205 17.28 3.82 -2.92
C ILE A 205 16.82 4.21 -1.51
N GLY A 206 15.49 4.20 -1.28
CA GLY A 206 14.91 4.49 0.04
C GLY A 206 15.33 3.49 1.12
N HIS A 207 15.52 2.23 0.76
CA HIS A 207 15.98 1.19 1.68
C HIS A 207 17.44 1.39 2.09
N PHE A 208 18.30 1.90 1.18
CA PHE A 208 19.69 2.24 1.44
C PHE A 208 19.91 3.70 1.87
N SER A 209 18.87 4.39 2.34
CA SER A 209 18.96 5.82 2.68
C SER A 209 19.88 6.12 3.85
N ALA A 210 20.03 5.19 4.81
CA ALA A 210 20.97 5.34 5.93
C ALA A 210 22.42 5.38 5.44
N GLU A 211 22.78 4.51 4.49
CA GLU A 211 24.10 4.44 3.87
C GLU A 211 24.38 5.69 3.02
N LEU A 212 23.38 6.21 2.31
CA LEU A 212 23.49 7.46 1.55
C LEU A 212 23.84 8.66 2.44
N LYS A 213 23.28 8.72 3.65
CA LYS A 213 23.64 9.75 4.63
C LYS A 213 25.09 9.63 5.08
N GLY A 214 25.54 8.41 5.34
CA GLY A 214 26.95 8.12 5.66
C GLY A 214 27.90 8.54 4.53
N LEU A 215 27.56 8.18 3.28
CA LEU A 215 28.32 8.55 2.08
C LEU A 215 28.37 10.07 1.89
N SER A 216 27.26 10.79 2.10
CA SER A 216 27.24 12.25 1.98
C SER A 216 28.21 12.94 2.94
N ALA A 217 28.48 12.34 4.10
CA ALA A 217 29.42 12.86 5.08
C ALA A 217 30.90 12.55 4.74
N SER A 218 31.16 11.44 4.05
CA SER A 218 32.50 10.94 3.74
C SER A 218 33.07 11.42 2.40
N VAL A 219 32.20 11.86 1.46
CA VAL A 219 32.63 12.32 0.13
C VAL A 219 33.22 13.73 0.17
N GLY A 220 34.45 13.89 -0.33
CA GLY A 220 35.19 15.16 -0.34
C GLY A 220 34.71 16.19 -1.36
N SER A 221 33.92 15.82 -2.39
CA SER A 221 33.44 16.75 -3.40
C SER A 221 32.11 17.40 -3.01
N GLY A 222 32.03 18.73 -3.05
CA GLY A 222 30.82 19.49 -2.68
C GLY A 222 29.58 19.14 -3.51
N GLY A 223 29.78 18.84 -4.82
CA GLY A 223 28.70 18.45 -5.73
C GLY A 223 28.08 17.09 -5.37
N ALA A 224 28.92 16.08 -5.11
CA ALA A 224 28.43 14.76 -4.71
C ALA A 224 27.74 14.79 -3.35
N ARG A 225 28.27 15.56 -2.39
CA ARG A 225 27.63 15.77 -1.09
C ARG A 225 26.23 16.34 -1.22
N LEU A 226 26.06 17.37 -2.07
CA LEU A 226 24.75 17.99 -2.33
C LEU A 226 23.79 16.99 -2.97
N LEU A 227 24.26 16.18 -3.93
CA LEU A 227 23.47 15.19 -4.63
C LEU A 227 22.97 14.11 -3.65
N PHE A 228 23.84 13.51 -2.84
CA PHE A 228 23.44 12.51 -1.84
C PHE A 228 22.50 13.09 -0.78
N ALA A 229 22.73 14.32 -0.34
CA ALA A 229 21.83 14.99 0.59
C ALA A 229 20.45 15.24 -0.07
N ALA A 230 20.40 15.71 -1.31
CA ALA A 230 19.15 15.92 -2.04
C ALA A 230 18.36 14.62 -2.19
N VAL A 231 19.01 13.53 -2.57
CA VAL A 231 18.39 12.20 -2.69
C VAL A 231 17.84 11.74 -1.32
N TYR A 232 18.62 11.89 -0.26
CA TYR A 232 18.21 11.51 1.09
C TYR A 232 16.97 12.27 1.60
N TYR A 233 16.87 13.58 1.32
CA TYR A 233 15.74 14.39 1.78
C TYR A 233 14.52 14.29 0.85
N LEU A 234 14.74 14.01 -0.45
CA LEU A 234 13.66 13.93 -1.43
C LEU A 234 12.95 12.57 -1.42
N LEU A 235 13.70 11.48 -1.19
CA LEU A 235 13.14 10.13 -1.21
C LEU A 235 12.69 9.68 0.19
N PRO A 236 11.72 8.75 0.29
CA PRO A 236 11.30 8.22 1.57
C PRO A 236 12.44 7.43 2.21
N ASN A 237 12.70 7.71 3.47
CA ASN A 237 13.66 6.94 4.26
C ASN A 237 13.02 5.62 4.70
N LEU A 238 13.18 4.57 3.88
CA LEU A 238 12.62 3.25 4.17
C LEU A 238 13.49 2.44 5.13
N SER A 239 14.74 2.84 5.39
CA SER A 239 15.59 2.17 6.38
C SER A 239 15.02 2.23 7.80
N ASN A 240 14.12 3.19 8.10
CA ASN A 240 13.40 3.27 9.37
C ASN A 240 12.47 2.06 9.61
N TYR A 241 12.16 1.25 8.60
CA TYR A 241 11.31 0.07 8.67
C TYR A 241 12.08 -1.25 8.68
N ALA A 242 13.42 -1.20 8.60
CA ALA A 242 14.31 -2.37 8.52
C ALA A 242 14.47 -3.10 9.88
N TYR A 243 13.35 -3.65 10.40
CA TYR A 243 13.34 -4.38 11.70
C TYR A 243 13.30 -5.91 11.54
N ILE A 244 13.51 -6.45 10.34
CA ILE A 244 13.44 -7.89 10.08
C ILE A 244 14.47 -8.65 10.90
N THR A 245 15.74 -8.25 10.80
CA THR A 245 16.85 -8.90 11.54
C THR A 245 16.71 -8.69 13.06
N ALA A 246 16.25 -7.55 13.53
CA ALA A 246 15.99 -7.34 14.96
C ALA A 246 14.88 -8.29 15.47
N ALA A 247 13.81 -8.48 14.70
CA ALA A 247 12.71 -9.39 15.04
C ALA A 247 13.19 -10.86 15.10
N SER A 248 14.07 -11.31 14.19
CA SER A 248 14.63 -12.67 14.21
C SER A 248 15.50 -12.94 15.45
N HIS A 249 16.07 -11.88 16.05
CA HIS A 249 16.80 -11.94 17.33
C HIS A 249 15.89 -11.71 18.55
N GLY A 250 14.58 -11.70 18.39
CA GLY A 250 13.63 -11.49 19.49
C GLY A 250 13.54 -10.04 19.99
N GLN A 251 14.09 -9.10 19.24
CA GLN A 251 14.03 -7.69 19.59
C GLN A 251 12.78 -7.03 18.95
N THR A 252 12.10 -6.19 19.72
CA THR A 252 10.99 -5.38 19.23
C THR A 252 11.44 -3.92 19.13
N PRO A 253 10.92 -3.16 18.14
CA PRO A 253 11.21 -1.73 18.08
C PRO A 253 10.75 -1.03 19.36
N GLY A 254 11.50 -0.03 19.81
CA GLY A 254 11.09 0.83 20.90
C GLY A 254 9.74 1.49 20.60
N ARG A 255 8.94 1.77 21.62
CA ARG A 255 7.63 2.43 21.40
C ARG A 255 7.75 3.75 20.67
N ALA A 256 8.81 4.53 20.96
CA ALA A 256 9.08 5.80 20.30
C ALA A 256 9.48 5.61 18.84
N ASP A 257 10.33 4.62 18.53
CA ASP A 257 10.79 4.31 17.18
C ASP A 257 9.63 3.79 16.32
N PHE A 258 8.81 2.89 16.88
CA PHE A 258 7.62 2.38 16.21
C PHE A 258 6.63 3.51 15.88
N ALA A 259 6.27 4.32 16.89
CA ALA A 259 5.34 5.45 16.70
C ALA A 259 5.93 6.50 15.75
N GLY A 260 7.24 6.79 15.86
CA GLY A 260 7.96 7.70 14.95
C GLY A 260 7.94 7.21 13.50
N GLY A 261 8.21 5.92 13.27
CA GLY A 261 8.14 5.31 11.94
C GLY A 261 6.73 5.38 11.34
N VAL A 262 5.71 5.03 12.11
CA VAL A 262 4.30 5.12 11.65
C VAL A 262 3.92 6.56 11.33
N LEU A 263 4.23 7.52 12.21
CA LEU A 263 3.89 8.93 12.00
C LEU A 263 4.62 9.51 10.78
N TYR A 264 5.90 9.21 10.63
CA TYR A 264 6.68 9.57 9.44
C TYR A 264 6.04 9.01 8.17
N GLY A 265 5.69 7.72 8.16
CA GLY A 265 5.04 7.07 7.03
C GLY A 265 3.73 7.74 6.64
N LEU A 266 2.85 8.00 7.60
CA LEU A 266 1.56 8.66 7.37
C LEU A 266 1.74 10.09 6.83
N ALA A 267 2.68 10.87 7.37
CA ALA A 267 2.99 12.20 6.89
C ALA A 267 3.52 12.17 5.45
N TYR A 268 4.43 11.25 5.15
CA TYR A 268 4.98 11.08 3.80
C TYR A 268 3.92 10.66 2.79
N ILE A 269 3.06 9.70 3.15
CA ILE A 269 1.91 9.27 2.34
C ILE A 269 0.97 10.44 2.05
N ALA A 270 0.66 11.28 3.04
CA ALA A 270 -0.21 12.45 2.84
C ALA A 270 0.39 13.42 1.80
N VAL A 271 1.70 13.67 1.86
CA VAL A 271 2.41 14.51 0.87
C VAL A 271 2.35 13.89 -0.53
N LEU A 272 2.62 12.59 -0.66
CA LEU A 272 2.59 11.88 -1.93
C LEU A 272 1.18 11.87 -2.56
N LEU A 273 0.14 11.64 -1.75
CA LEU A 273 -1.25 11.66 -2.23
C LEU A 273 -1.69 13.06 -2.64
N ALA A 274 -1.26 14.10 -1.90
CA ALA A 274 -1.50 15.48 -2.29
C ALA A 274 -0.82 15.80 -3.63
N ALA A 275 0.45 15.44 -3.79
CA ALA A 275 1.20 15.61 -5.04
C ALA A 275 0.53 14.85 -6.20
N SER A 276 0.15 13.57 -5.98
CA SER A 276 -0.55 12.75 -6.98
C SER A 276 -1.87 13.39 -7.42
N THR A 277 -2.63 13.94 -6.46
CA THR A 277 -3.91 14.62 -6.74
C THR A 277 -3.69 15.89 -7.56
N LEU A 278 -2.65 16.68 -7.27
CA LEU A 278 -2.31 17.89 -8.01
C LEU A 278 -1.89 17.58 -9.45
N VAL A 279 -1.04 16.57 -9.64
CA VAL A 279 -0.61 16.11 -10.97
C VAL A 279 -1.81 15.60 -11.76
N PHE A 280 -2.66 14.78 -11.15
CA PHE A 280 -3.84 14.20 -11.78
C PHE A 280 -4.88 15.27 -12.17
N LYS A 281 -5.01 16.35 -11.41
CA LYS A 281 -5.89 17.50 -11.75
C LYS A 281 -5.40 18.25 -12.98
N ARG A 282 -4.10 18.38 -13.19
CA ARG A 282 -3.51 19.12 -14.32
C ARG A 282 -3.49 18.33 -15.63
N ARG A 283 -3.66 17.01 -15.56
CA ARG A 283 -3.67 16.16 -16.76
C ARG A 283 -5.03 16.30 -17.48
N ASN A 284 -4.99 16.87 -18.68
CA ASN A 284 -6.13 16.84 -19.60
C ASN A 284 -6.15 15.47 -20.27
N PHE A 285 -7.09 14.63 -19.88
CA PHE A 285 -7.38 13.38 -20.59
C PHE A 285 -8.09 13.78 -21.90
N LYS A 286 -7.37 13.81 -23.02
CA LYS A 286 -7.92 13.98 -24.37
C LYS A 286 -8.08 12.61 -25.01
#